data_90e3b6042d4309d2dfb0435af58a6e91
#
_entry.id   90e3b6042d4309d2dfb0435af58a6e91
#
_cell.length_a   1.000
_cell.length_b   1.000
_cell.length_c   1.000
_cell.angle_alpha   90.00
_cell.angle_beta   90.00
_cell.angle_gamma   90.00
#
_symmetry.space_group_name_H-M   'P 1'
#
loop_
_entity.id
_entity.type
_entity.pdbx_description
1 polymer ?
#
loop_
_entity_poly.entity_id
_entity_poly.type
_entity_poly.pdbx_seq_one_letter_code
_entity_poly.pdbx_strand_id
1 'polypeptide(L)'
;MEQKKLGLPSVVATGVGLIVATSCLLSIGQGTAAIGLPFIITMAIACAFNILTAFSICELNALMPNLTGGMAQYTLACFGPFVSIVITVGGYLTCQTIMGSSEAAMFGNTLSSVLPIIPISPSMYSILLIILLACLNWFGVDMFAKIQNIVAYALIGSLIFLGIAGTLKLGTGQVVEQEAVLSSKPSDVFSLLGLAFFLFIGIEFIIPISSQVKNARRKVPLGMVISLLVILVMQIFVCIGFSHYTPWEELGSSTVPHILYGSLLFGKVGTVWMTMISLLAVISTLNTAMFSISQICSGMAKINLLPSVFLWKNRRGTPYVGLLLVAVVMVLINITGLSTSDQLTFLI
;
A
#
# COMPACT_ATOMS: atom_id res chain seq x y z
N MET A 1 -29.70 -10.79 4.31
CA MET A 1 -29.30 -9.38 4.23
C MET A 1 -28.54 -9.18 2.92
N GLU A 2 -29.04 -8.33 2.05
CA GLU A 2 -28.36 -7.98 0.80
C GLU A 2 -27.05 -7.24 1.14
N GLN A 3 -25.90 -7.80 0.77
CA GLN A 3 -24.62 -7.15 1.02
C GLN A 3 -24.56 -5.83 0.23
N LYS A 4 -24.33 -4.74 0.91
CA LYS A 4 -24.20 -3.41 0.31
C LYS A 4 -23.01 -3.41 -0.64
N LYS A 5 -23.25 -3.23 -1.93
CA LYS A 5 -22.17 -3.22 -2.94
C LYS A 5 -21.34 -1.94 -2.85
N LEU A 6 -20.03 -2.08 -2.99
CA LEU A 6 -19.04 -1.00 -2.94
C LEU A 6 -19.26 0.02 -4.08
N GLY A 7 -19.07 1.30 -3.76
CA GLY A 7 -19.07 2.40 -4.72
C GLY A 7 -17.68 2.72 -5.28
N LEU A 8 -17.62 3.65 -6.24
CA LEU A 8 -16.35 4.16 -6.78
C LEU A 8 -15.42 4.74 -5.69
N PRO A 9 -15.89 5.52 -4.70
CA PRO A 9 -15.03 6.01 -3.62
C PRO A 9 -14.33 4.88 -2.86
N SER A 10 -15.03 3.79 -2.55
CA SER A 10 -14.41 2.65 -1.86
C SER A 10 -13.38 1.92 -2.74
N VAL A 11 -13.58 1.87 -4.05
CA VAL A 11 -12.59 1.31 -4.98
C VAL A 11 -11.31 2.15 -4.97
N VAL A 12 -11.44 3.48 -5.05
CA VAL A 12 -10.30 4.42 -4.98
C VAL A 12 -9.60 4.32 -3.61
N ALA A 13 -10.36 4.32 -2.51
CA ALA A 13 -9.80 4.17 -1.18
C ALA A 13 -9.03 2.84 -1.01
N THR A 14 -9.52 1.76 -1.62
CA THR A 14 -8.84 0.46 -1.59
C THR A 14 -7.52 0.51 -2.38
N GLY A 15 -7.52 1.08 -3.58
CA GLY A 15 -6.31 1.20 -4.40
C GLY A 15 -5.25 2.08 -3.77
N VAL A 16 -5.62 3.30 -3.36
CA VAL A 16 -4.67 4.21 -2.70
C VAL A 16 -4.19 3.64 -1.37
N GLY A 17 -5.11 3.10 -0.57
CA GLY A 17 -4.78 2.65 0.77
C GLY A 17 -3.96 1.36 0.83
N LEU A 18 -3.90 0.56 -0.24
CA LEU A 18 -2.95 -0.55 -0.32
C LEU A 18 -1.55 -0.05 -0.71
N ILE A 19 -1.49 0.82 -1.72
CA ILE A 19 -0.24 1.26 -2.33
C ILE A 19 0.51 2.24 -1.42
N VAL A 20 -0.21 3.18 -0.78
CA VAL A 20 0.42 4.20 0.07
C VAL A 20 0.72 3.61 1.45
N ALA A 21 1.82 2.90 1.52
CA ALA A 21 2.41 2.32 2.71
C ALA A 21 3.52 3.22 3.29
N THR A 22 4.00 2.92 4.47
CA THR A 22 5.15 3.62 5.06
C THR A 22 6.42 3.44 4.23
N SER A 23 6.61 2.25 3.66
CA SER A 23 7.69 1.95 2.70
C SER A 23 7.66 2.84 1.45
N CYS A 24 6.47 3.19 0.94
CA CYS A 24 6.35 4.15 -0.16
C CYS A 24 6.85 5.55 0.23
N LEU A 25 6.53 6.02 1.43
CA LEU A 25 7.00 7.31 1.92
C LEU A 25 8.53 7.34 2.09
N LEU A 26 9.12 6.21 2.51
CA LEU A 26 10.56 6.02 2.54
C LEU A 26 11.16 6.09 1.12
N SER A 27 10.58 5.35 0.17
CA SER A 27 11.06 5.28 -1.21
C SER A 27 10.98 6.62 -1.94
N ILE A 28 9.95 7.44 -1.69
CA ILE A 28 9.89 8.83 -2.21
C ILE A 28 11.08 9.63 -1.69
N GLY A 29 11.41 9.52 -0.39
CA GLY A 29 12.56 10.19 0.20
C GLY A 29 13.87 9.77 -0.44
N GLN A 30 14.10 8.47 -0.59
CA GLN A 30 15.32 7.92 -1.21
C GLN A 30 15.46 8.33 -2.67
N GLY A 31 14.40 8.21 -3.47
CA GLY A 31 14.43 8.60 -4.88
C GLY A 31 14.66 10.10 -5.08
N THR A 32 14.01 10.92 -4.23
CA THR A 32 14.19 12.37 -4.26
C THR A 32 15.61 12.77 -3.82
N ALA A 33 16.16 12.14 -2.80
CA ALA A 33 17.53 12.38 -2.35
C ALA A 33 18.58 12.00 -3.39
N ALA A 34 18.29 10.97 -4.22
CA ALA A 34 19.25 10.48 -5.21
C ALA A 34 19.42 11.41 -6.42
N ILE A 35 18.35 11.98 -6.97
CA ILE A 35 18.38 12.78 -8.21
C ILE A 35 17.66 14.13 -8.10
N GLY A 36 17.04 14.43 -6.96
CA GLY A 36 16.25 15.65 -6.78
C GLY A 36 14.88 15.59 -7.47
N LEU A 37 14.37 16.75 -7.91
CA LEU A 37 13.07 16.86 -8.59
C LEU A 37 12.92 16.06 -9.90
N PRO A 38 13.99 15.72 -10.68
CA PRO A 38 13.87 14.76 -11.80
C PRO A 38 13.23 13.43 -11.43
N PHE A 39 13.22 13.02 -10.15
CA PHE A 39 12.49 11.83 -9.69
C PHE A 39 10.97 11.89 -9.99
N ILE A 40 10.41 13.10 -10.11
CA ILE A 40 9.00 13.28 -10.54
C ILE A 40 8.77 12.71 -11.93
N ILE A 41 9.75 12.87 -12.85
CA ILE A 41 9.67 12.31 -14.22
C ILE A 41 9.68 10.79 -14.14
N THR A 42 10.55 10.21 -13.29
CA THR A 42 10.63 8.76 -13.06
C THR A 42 9.29 8.22 -12.54
N MET A 43 8.69 8.89 -11.55
CA MET A 43 7.36 8.53 -11.03
C MET A 43 6.26 8.65 -12.08
N ALA A 44 6.28 9.69 -12.93
CA ALA A 44 5.30 9.87 -13.98
C ALA A 44 5.38 8.75 -15.05
N ILE A 45 6.59 8.35 -15.43
CA ILE A 45 6.82 7.21 -16.34
C ILE A 45 6.31 5.91 -15.71
N ALA A 46 6.68 5.64 -14.45
CA ALA A 46 6.23 4.45 -13.73
C ALA A 46 4.70 4.40 -13.59
N CYS A 47 4.06 5.54 -13.28
CA CYS A 47 2.60 5.67 -13.24
C CYS A 47 1.96 5.36 -14.58
N ALA A 48 2.49 5.89 -15.68
CA ALA A 48 1.98 5.63 -17.03
C ALA A 48 2.01 4.13 -17.37
N PHE A 49 3.11 3.43 -17.08
CA PHE A 49 3.19 1.98 -17.26
C PHE A 49 2.21 1.22 -16.36
N ASN A 50 2.04 1.63 -15.10
CA ASN A 50 1.06 1.01 -14.21
C ASN A 50 -0.39 1.25 -14.68
N ILE A 51 -0.70 2.40 -15.29
CA ILE A 51 -1.99 2.65 -15.94
C ILE A 51 -2.20 1.70 -17.13
N LEU A 52 -1.19 1.48 -17.97
CA LEU A 52 -1.27 0.51 -19.09
C LEU A 52 -1.50 -0.91 -18.55
N THR A 53 -0.79 -1.31 -17.49
CA THR A 53 -1.02 -2.58 -16.81
C THR A 53 -2.44 -2.69 -16.26
N ALA A 54 -2.95 -1.62 -15.63
CA ALA A 54 -4.32 -1.57 -15.11
C ALA A 54 -5.36 -1.74 -16.22
N PHE A 55 -5.16 -1.14 -17.40
CA PHE A 55 -6.04 -1.35 -18.54
C PHE A 55 -6.04 -2.80 -19.03
N SER A 56 -4.86 -3.43 -19.15
CA SER A 56 -4.75 -4.84 -19.55
C SER A 56 -5.47 -5.77 -18.57
N ILE A 57 -5.31 -5.54 -17.25
CA ILE A 57 -5.99 -6.31 -16.22
C ILE A 57 -7.52 -6.09 -16.28
N CYS A 58 -7.96 -4.85 -16.52
CA CYS A 58 -9.37 -4.53 -16.65
C CYS A 58 -10.02 -5.15 -17.88
N GLU A 59 -9.29 -5.24 -19.00
CA GLU A 59 -9.74 -5.94 -20.19
C GLU A 59 -9.92 -7.44 -19.90
N LEU A 60 -8.95 -8.08 -19.26
CA LEU A 60 -9.08 -9.47 -18.81
C LEU A 60 -10.28 -9.65 -17.87
N ASN A 61 -10.50 -8.74 -16.93
CA ASN A 61 -11.67 -8.77 -16.05
C ASN A 61 -13.00 -8.57 -16.80
N ALA A 62 -13.01 -7.80 -17.90
CA ALA A 62 -14.18 -7.60 -18.74
C ALA A 62 -14.48 -8.83 -19.61
N LEU A 63 -13.46 -9.54 -20.08
CA LEU A 63 -13.57 -10.78 -20.86
C LEU A 63 -14.00 -11.96 -19.98
N MET A 64 -13.62 -11.95 -18.71
CA MET A 64 -13.87 -13.03 -17.75
C MET A 64 -14.62 -12.52 -16.49
N PRO A 65 -15.85 -11.96 -16.62
CA PRO A 65 -16.51 -11.20 -15.54
C PRO A 65 -17.01 -12.04 -14.37
N ASN A 66 -17.17 -13.35 -14.55
CA ASN A 66 -17.68 -14.27 -13.51
C ASN A 66 -16.56 -14.87 -12.65
N LEU A 67 -15.34 -14.46 -12.87
CA LEU A 67 -14.18 -15.01 -12.22
C LEU A 67 -13.84 -14.19 -10.96
N THR A 68 -13.77 -14.87 -9.82
CA THR A 68 -13.56 -14.25 -8.50
C THR A 68 -12.15 -14.49 -7.95
N GLY A 69 -11.31 -15.24 -8.66
CA GLY A 69 -9.95 -15.58 -8.24
C GLY A 69 -8.88 -14.54 -8.58
N GLY A 70 -9.29 -13.40 -9.17
CA GLY A 70 -8.34 -12.35 -9.55
C GLY A 70 -7.29 -12.85 -10.54
N MET A 71 -6.03 -12.49 -10.32
CA MET A 71 -4.92 -12.84 -11.20
C MET A 71 -4.72 -14.36 -11.39
N ALA A 72 -5.08 -15.17 -10.37
CA ALA A 72 -4.99 -16.63 -10.47
C ALA A 72 -5.76 -17.22 -11.65
N GLN A 73 -6.90 -16.64 -11.98
CA GLN A 73 -7.75 -17.13 -13.07
C GLN A 73 -7.25 -16.71 -14.44
N TYR A 74 -6.70 -15.51 -14.54
CA TYR A 74 -6.09 -15.04 -15.81
C TYR A 74 -4.86 -15.87 -16.14
N THR A 75 -4.00 -16.11 -15.15
CA THR A 75 -2.81 -16.95 -15.33
C THR A 75 -3.17 -18.42 -15.58
N LEU A 76 -4.23 -18.95 -14.94
CA LEU A 76 -4.74 -20.28 -15.22
C LEU A 76 -5.19 -20.44 -16.66
N ALA A 77 -5.94 -19.48 -17.19
CA ALA A 77 -6.46 -19.51 -18.54
C ALA A 77 -5.37 -19.43 -19.61
N CYS A 78 -4.28 -18.67 -19.33
CA CYS A 78 -3.20 -18.44 -20.29
C CYS A 78 -2.06 -19.47 -20.18
N PHE A 79 -1.71 -19.90 -18.97
CA PHE A 79 -0.47 -20.64 -18.69
C PHE A 79 -0.70 -21.97 -17.95
N GLY A 80 -1.93 -22.31 -17.61
CA GLY A 80 -2.27 -23.54 -16.91
C GLY A 80 -2.06 -23.50 -15.39
N PRO A 81 -2.41 -24.61 -14.69
CA PRO A 81 -2.53 -24.61 -13.23
C PRO A 81 -1.19 -24.43 -12.50
N PHE A 82 -0.11 -25.04 -12.99
CA PHE A 82 1.19 -24.95 -12.34
C PHE A 82 1.70 -23.49 -12.27
N VAL A 83 1.72 -22.81 -13.41
CA VAL A 83 2.18 -21.41 -13.49
C VAL A 83 1.26 -20.50 -12.67
N SER A 84 -0.06 -20.73 -12.71
CA SER A 84 -1.02 -19.98 -11.92
C SER A 84 -0.77 -20.11 -10.41
N ILE A 85 -0.47 -21.31 -9.91
CA ILE A 85 -0.13 -21.53 -8.50
C ILE A 85 1.17 -20.81 -8.14
N VAL A 86 2.23 -20.99 -8.94
CA VAL A 86 3.54 -20.38 -8.68
C VAL A 86 3.43 -18.85 -8.60
N ILE A 87 2.77 -18.21 -9.57
CA ILE A 87 2.61 -16.76 -9.60
C ILE A 87 1.72 -16.29 -8.44
N THR A 88 0.59 -16.95 -8.19
CA THR A 88 -0.36 -16.45 -7.19
C THR A 88 0.09 -16.75 -5.77
N VAL A 89 0.55 -17.96 -5.49
CA VAL A 89 1.02 -18.31 -4.14
C VAL A 89 2.38 -17.67 -3.87
N GLY A 90 3.33 -17.79 -4.79
CA GLY A 90 4.67 -17.22 -4.62
C GLY A 90 4.68 -15.68 -4.71
N GLY A 91 4.14 -15.14 -5.80
CA GLY A 91 4.15 -13.69 -6.05
C GLY A 91 3.17 -12.91 -5.17
N TYR A 92 1.89 -13.33 -5.11
CA TYR A 92 0.88 -12.54 -4.40
C TYR A 92 0.73 -12.91 -2.92
N LEU A 93 0.49 -14.19 -2.59
CA LEU A 93 0.25 -14.57 -1.21
C LEU A 93 1.51 -14.42 -0.35
N THR A 94 2.61 -15.01 -0.80
CA THR A 94 3.85 -15.04 -0.01
C THR A 94 4.48 -13.66 0.09
N CYS A 95 4.71 -12.98 -1.05
CA CYS A 95 5.33 -11.65 -1.05
C CYS A 95 4.49 -10.65 -0.25
N GLN A 96 3.17 -10.60 -0.48
CA GLN A 96 2.30 -9.66 0.23
C GLN A 96 2.19 -9.97 1.73
N THR A 97 2.30 -11.24 2.13
CA THR A 97 2.30 -11.61 3.56
C THR A 97 3.61 -11.19 4.23
N ILE A 98 4.75 -11.36 3.56
CA ILE A 98 6.06 -10.92 4.08
C ILE A 98 6.11 -9.40 4.16
N MET A 99 5.74 -8.69 3.08
CA MET A 99 5.68 -7.22 3.06
C MET A 99 4.73 -6.68 4.14
N GLY A 100 3.54 -7.27 4.28
CA GLY A 100 2.60 -6.89 5.33
C GLY A 100 3.15 -7.11 6.73
N SER A 101 3.94 -8.17 6.94
CA SER A 101 4.61 -8.42 8.24
C SER A 101 5.65 -7.34 8.54
N SER A 102 6.41 -6.89 7.54
CA SER A 102 7.40 -5.82 7.67
C SER A 102 6.72 -4.47 7.95
N GLU A 103 5.64 -4.14 7.25
CA GLU A 103 4.83 -2.95 7.54
C GLU A 103 4.26 -2.98 8.97
N ALA A 104 3.78 -4.14 9.44
CA ALA A 104 3.31 -4.29 10.81
C ALA A 104 4.46 -4.06 11.83
N ALA A 105 5.68 -4.51 11.54
CA ALA A 105 6.84 -4.26 12.38
C ALA A 105 7.19 -2.76 12.41
N MET A 106 7.12 -2.06 11.28
CA MET A 106 7.32 -0.60 11.23
C MET A 106 6.26 0.13 12.07
N PHE A 107 5.00 -0.31 12.04
CA PHE A 107 3.96 0.20 12.94
C PHE A 107 4.33 0.02 14.40
N GLY A 108 4.75 -1.18 14.79
CA GLY A 108 5.17 -1.50 16.16
C GLY A 108 6.33 -0.65 16.63
N ASN A 109 7.37 -0.49 15.80
CA ASN A 109 8.53 0.36 16.08
C ASN A 109 8.13 1.83 16.24
N THR A 110 7.30 2.35 15.31
CA THR A 110 6.81 3.72 15.36
C THR A 110 5.96 3.97 16.60
N LEU A 111 5.05 3.06 16.94
CA LEU A 111 4.18 3.23 18.09
C LEU A 111 4.94 3.13 19.42
N SER A 112 5.92 2.24 19.52
CA SER A 112 6.75 2.12 20.72
C SER A 112 7.63 3.34 20.94
N SER A 113 8.09 4.01 19.88
CA SER A 113 8.86 5.26 19.97
C SER A 113 8.02 6.45 20.45
N VAL A 114 6.73 6.46 20.13
CA VAL A 114 5.79 7.53 20.53
C VAL A 114 5.22 7.30 21.93
N LEU A 115 5.10 6.04 22.35
CA LEU A 115 4.54 5.64 23.64
C LEU A 115 5.56 4.93 24.55
N PRO A 116 6.72 5.55 24.86
CA PRO A 116 7.80 4.90 25.61
C PRO A 116 7.41 4.56 27.07
N ILE A 117 6.34 5.15 27.59
CA ILE A 117 5.85 4.94 28.97
C ILE A 117 5.21 3.56 29.12
N ILE A 118 4.71 2.97 28.04
CA ILE A 118 4.05 1.66 28.06
C ILE A 118 5.10 0.58 27.78
N PRO A 119 5.41 -0.33 28.72
CA PRO A 119 6.46 -1.33 28.55
C PRO A 119 5.99 -2.51 27.66
N ILE A 120 5.54 -2.20 26.44
CA ILE A 120 5.14 -3.19 25.44
C ILE A 120 6.21 -3.23 24.35
N SER A 121 6.65 -4.43 23.97
CA SER A 121 7.62 -4.59 22.88
C SER A 121 7.04 -4.17 21.53
N PRO A 122 7.86 -3.66 20.60
CA PRO A 122 7.42 -3.31 19.24
C PRO A 122 6.68 -4.46 18.54
N SER A 123 7.19 -5.69 18.66
CA SER A 123 6.56 -6.89 18.09
C SER A 123 5.16 -7.14 18.65
N MET A 124 4.93 -6.85 19.93
CA MET A 124 3.61 -7.01 20.54
C MET A 124 2.60 -6.02 19.96
N TYR A 125 2.99 -4.75 19.69
CA TYR A 125 2.15 -3.78 19.01
C TYR A 125 1.80 -4.23 17.59
N SER A 126 2.77 -4.80 16.87
CA SER A 126 2.55 -5.36 15.52
C SER A 126 1.54 -6.51 15.54
N ILE A 127 1.70 -7.44 16.47
CA ILE A 127 0.81 -8.60 16.66
C ILE A 127 -0.61 -8.14 17.01
N LEU A 128 -0.74 -7.19 17.95
CA LEU A 128 -2.03 -6.64 18.33
C LEU A 128 -2.75 -5.98 17.15
N LEU A 129 -2.01 -5.24 16.29
CA LEU A 129 -2.56 -4.66 15.08
C LEU A 129 -3.06 -5.74 14.11
N ILE A 130 -2.26 -6.77 13.84
CA ILE A 130 -2.63 -7.86 12.93
C ILE A 130 -3.90 -8.56 13.43
N ILE A 131 -3.96 -8.89 14.73
CA ILE A 131 -5.13 -9.53 15.36
C ILE A 131 -6.36 -8.61 15.26
N LEU A 132 -6.19 -7.33 15.58
CA LEU A 132 -7.29 -6.34 15.49
C LEU A 132 -7.86 -6.26 14.08
N LEU A 133 -6.99 -6.13 13.05
CA LEU A 133 -7.42 -6.05 11.66
C LEU A 133 -8.04 -7.36 11.17
N ALA A 134 -7.52 -8.52 11.59
CA ALA A 134 -8.14 -9.81 11.30
C ALA A 134 -9.56 -9.90 11.90
N CYS A 135 -9.73 -9.50 13.15
CA CYS A 135 -11.04 -9.43 13.80
C CYS A 135 -12.00 -8.48 13.08
N LEU A 136 -11.52 -7.30 12.67
CA LEU A 136 -12.35 -6.33 11.95
C LEU A 136 -12.75 -6.84 10.56
N ASN A 137 -11.83 -7.45 9.81
CA ASN A 137 -12.12 -8.06 8.51
C ASN A 137 -13.04 -9.29 8.61
N TRP A 138 -13.08 -9.96 9.76
CA TRP A 138 -14.06 -11.04 10.02
C TRP A 138 -15.51 -10.55 9.89
N PHE A 139 -15.75 -9.26 10.15
CA PHE A 139 -17.08 -8.66 10.01
C PHE A 139 -17.53 -8.39 8.57
N GLY A 140 -16.70 -8.70 7.58
CA GLY A 140 -17.07 -8.68 6.17
C GLY A 140 -16.75 -7.38 5.45
N VAL A 141 -17.19 -7.33 4.17
CA VAL A 141 -16.86 -6.24 3.24
C VAL A 141 -17.31 -4.85 3.70
N ASP A 142 -18.42 -4.76 4.43
CA ASP A 142 -18.92 -3.46 4.91
C ASP A 142 -17.98 -2.84 5.95
N MET A 143 -17.47 -3.68 6.88
CA MET A 143 -16.49 -3.22 7.87
C MET A 143 -15.16 -2.89 7.22
N PHE A 144 -14.66 -3.78 6.33
CA PHE A 144 -13.47 -3.52 5.51
C PHE A 144 -13.55 -2.16 4.82
N ALA A 145 -14.63 -1.92 4.06
CA ALA A 145 -14.79 -0.69 3.29
C ALA A 145 -14.93 0.56 4.18
N LYS A 146 -15.59 0.44 5.34
CA LYS A 146 -15.72 1.55 6.29
C LYS A 146 -14.36 1.99 6.83
N ILE A 147 -13.55 1.05 7.28
CA ILE A 147 -12.19 1.31 7.76
C ILE A 147 -11.36 1.90 6.64
N GLN A 148 -11.38 1.25 5.48
CA GLN A 148 -10.58 1.63 4.33
C GLN A 148 -10.91 3.05 3.84
N ASN A 149 -12.20 3.41 3.74
CA ASN A 149 -12.61 4.74 3.34
C ASN A 149 -12.13 5.81 4.32
N ILE A 150 -12.32 5.60 5.62
CA ILE A 150 -11.93 6.59 6.65
C ILE A 150 -10.41 6.78 6.61
N VAL A 151 -9.66 5.69 6.68
CA VAL A 151 -8.19 5.72 6.80
C VAL A 151 -7.56 6.26 5.51
N ALA A 152 -7.95 5.74 4.34
CA ALA A 152 -7.36 6.15 3.07
C ALA A 152 -7.65 7.63 2.74
N TYR A 153 -8.88 8.11 2.96
CA TYR A 153 -9.18 9.52 2.69
C TYR A 153 -8.54 10.47 3.69
N ALA A 154 -8.38 10.09 4.96
CA ALA A 154 -7.60 10.86 5.94
C ALA A 154 -6.13 10.94 5.52
N LEU A 155 -5.57 9.83 5.03
CA LEU A 155 -4.21 9.74 4.53
C LEU A 155 -4.00 10.60 3.28
N ILE A 156 -4.88 10.46 2.27
CA ILE A 156 -4.85 11.27 1.04
C ILE A 156 -4.91 12.77 1.39
N GLY A 157 -5.90 13.17 2.17
CA GLY A 157 -6.09 14.57 2.55
C GLY A 157 -4.90 15.14 3.31
N SER A 158 -4.34 14.38 4.24
CA SER A 158 -3.18 14.80 5.03
C SER A 158 -1.92 14.94 4.18
N LEU A 159 -1.62 13.95 3.31
CA LEU A 159 -0.42 13.99 2.46
C LEU A 159 -0.52 15.09 1.39
N ILE A 160 -1.69 15.30 0.80
CA ILE A 160 -1.90 16.42 -0.14
C ILE A 160 -1.74 17.75 0.59
N PHE A 161 -2.34 17.91 1.78
CA PHE A 161 -2.22 19.15 2.55
C PHE A 161 -0.77 19.46 2.92
N LEU A 162 -0.04 18.49 3.50
CA LEU A 162 1.35 18.67 3.89
C LEU A 162 2.27 18.87 2.67
N GLY A 163 1.99 18.17 1.57
CA GLY A 163 2.71 18.34 0.31
C GLY A 163 2.51 19.73 -0.28
N ILE A 164 1.26 20.24 -0.33
CA ILE A 164 0.95 21.60 -0.79
C ILE A 164 1.58 22.65 0.15
N ALA A 165 1.49 22.45 1.46
CA ALA A 165 2.10 23.36 2.43
C ALA A 165 3.61 23.47 2.23
N GLY A 166 4.30 22.34 1.97
CA GLY A 166 5.70 22.34 1.64
C GLY A 166 6.03 22.99 0.30
N THR A 167 5.23 22.69 -0.73
CA THR A 167 5.39 23.25 -2.08
C THR A 167 5.23 24.79 -2.08
N LEU A 168 4.25 25.31 -1.35
CA LEU A 168 3.98 26.74 -1.23
C LEU A 168 4.81 27.43 -0.15
N LYS A 169 5.73 26.70 0.50
CA LYS A 169 6.60 27.23 1.57
C LYS A 169 5.83 27.84 2.75
N LEU A 170 4.69 27.22 3.09
CA LEU A 170 3.83 27.68 4.19
C LEU A 170 4.25 27.13 5.56
N GLY A 171 5.31 26.35 5.63
CA GLY A 171 5.83 25.79 6.87
C GLY A 171 6.42 26.87 7.79
N THR A 172 6.47 26.54 9.08
CA THR A 172 7.09 27.40 10.11
C THR A 172 8.60 27.19 10.20
N GLY A 173 9.15 26.16 9.55
CA GLY A 173 10.55 25.85 9.51
C GLY A 173 11.30 26.66 8.47
N GLN A 174 12.63 26.51 8.49
CA GLN A 174 13.50 27.19 7.51
C GLN A 174 13.44 26.46 6.16
N VAL A 175 13.26 27.25 5.10
CA VAL A 175 13.37 26.73 3.72
C VAL A 175 14.85 26.53 3.41
N VAL A 176 15.19 25.35 2.93
CA VAL A 176 16.56 24.99 2.56
C VAL A 176 16.84 25.50 1.14
N GLU A 177 17.91 26.27 0.98
CA GLU A 177 18.44 26.65 -0.33
C GLU A 177 19.38 25.56 -0.82
N GLN A 178 18.90 24.72 -1.71
CA GLN A 178 19.66 23.62 -2.31
C GLN A 178 19.31 23.47 -3.78
N GLU A 179 20.21 22.86 -4.55
CA GLU A 179 19.96 22.59 -5.96
C GLU A 179 18.77 21.64 -6.11
N ALA A 180 17.77 22.05 -6.88
CA ALA A 180 16.58 21.23 -7.11
C ALA A 180 16.87 20.02 -8.02
N VAL A 181 17.93 20.05 -8.78
CA VAL A 181 18.35 19.02 -9.73
C VAL A 181 19.73 18.52 -9.35
N LEU A 182 19.83 17.32 -8.77
CA LEU A 182 21.08 16.68 -8.42
C LEU A 182 21.71 15.94 -9.60
N SER A 183 20.89 15.49 -10.55
CA SER A 183 21.34 14.88 -11.78
C SER A 183 20.41 15.23 -12.94
N SER A 184 20.99 15.62 -14.07
CA SER A 184 20.29 15.90 -15.33
C SER A 184 20.48 14.80 -16.37
N LYS A 185 21.19 13.71 -16.02
CA LYS A 185 21.45 12.60 -16.96
C LYS A 185 20.19 11.72 -17.10
N PRO A 186 19.73 11.46 -18.33
CA PRO A 186 18.60 10.53 -18.54
C PRO A 186 18.84 9.15 -17.93
N SER A 187 20.10 8.66 -17.90
CA SER A 187 20.48 7.39 -17.29
C SER A 187 20.03 7.28 -15.83
N ASP A 188 20.11 8.38 -15.07
CA ASP A 188 19.82 8.36 -13.64
C ASP A 188 18.31 8.31 -13.38
N VAL A 189 17.50 8.94 -14.25
CA VAL A 189 16.04 8.80 -14.27
C VAL A 189 15.64 7.34 -14.52
N PHE A 190 16.30 6.68 -15.49
CA PHE A 190 15.98 5.29 -15.81
C PHE A 190 16.49 4.30 -14.76
N SER A 191 17.60 4.56 -14.08
CA SER A 191 18.15 3.69 -13.03
C SER A 191 17.23 3.58 -11.82
N LEU A 192 16.40 4.60 -11.55
CA LEU A 192 15.44 4.63 -10.44
C LEU A 192 14.02 4.16 -10.83
N LEU A 193 13.82 3.68 -12.08
CA LEU A 193 12.50 3.19 -12.49
C LEU A 193 11.99 2.05 -11.61
N GLY A 194 12.85 1.13 -11.18
CA GLY A 194 12.45 0.06 -10.27
C GLY A 194 11.85 0.58 -8.97
N LEU A 195 12.55 1.56 -8.34
CA LEU A 195 12.07 2.23 -7.14
C LEU A 195 10.75 2.98 -7.38
N ALA A 196 10.63 3.68 -8.53
CA ALA A 196 9.41 4.39 -8.87
C ALA A 196 8.24 3.44 -9.19
N PHE A 197 8.50 2.28 -9.81
CA PHE A 197 7.48 1.25 -10.01
C PHE A 197 6.90 0.75 -8.71
N PHE A 198 7.75 0.54 -7.69
CA PHE A 198 7.32 0.14 -6.35
C PHE A 198 6.26 1.09 -5.76
N LEU A 199 6.34 2.38 -6.07
CA LEU A 199 5.39 3.40 -5.59
C LEU A 199 3.96 3.26 -6.15
N PHE A 200 3.72 2.36 -7.12
CA PHE A 200 2.43 2.16 -7.78
C PHE A 200 1.99 0.69 -7.81
N ILE A 201 2.80 -0.24 -7.28
CA ILE A 201 2.47 -1.68 -7.22
C ILE A 201 1.32 -1.91 -6.23
N GLY A 202 0.38 -2.79 -6.62
CA GLY A 202 -0.71 -3.23 -5.76
C GLY A 202 -2.10 -2.84 -6.25
N ILE A 203 -2.21 -2.06 -7.34
CA ILE A 203 -3.51 -1.65 -7.88
C ILE A 203 -4.37 -2.84 -8.31
N GLU A 204 -3.77 -3.96 -8.69
CA GLU A 204 -4.41 -5.22 -9.07
C GLU A 204 -5.16 -5.89 -7.92
N PHE A 205 -4.85 -5.57 -6.66
CA PHE A 205 -5.58 -6.07 -5.48
C PHE A 205 -7.02 -5.56 -5.37
N ILE A 206 -7.44 -4.65 -6.25
CA ILE A 206 -8.85 -4.28 -6.44
C ILE A 206 -9.63 -5.40 -7.14
N ILE A 207 -8.98 -6.21 -7.99
CA ILE A 207 -9.67 -7.24 -8.79
C ILE A 207 -10.35 -8.32 -7.93
N PRO A 208 -9.74 -8.89 -6.88
CA PRO A 208 -10.38 -9.88 -6.01
C PRO A 208 -11.68 -9.39 -5.36
N ILE A 209 -11.82 -8.09 -5.14
CA ILE A 209 -13.03 -7.48 -4.57
C ILE A 209 -14.02 -6.96 -5.62
N SER A 210 -13.69 -7.09 -6.91
CA SER A 210 -14.52 -6.56 -8.02
C SER A 210 -15.96 -7.11 -8.01
N SER A 211 -16.17 -8.37 -7.62
CA SER A 211 -17.48 -8.98 -7.48
C SER A 211 -18.38 -8.27 -6.45
N GLN A 212 -17.82 -7.54 -5.53
CA GLN A 212 -18.50 -6.78 -4.47
C GLN A 212 -18.75 -5.32 -4.85
N VAL A 213 -18.28 -4.88 -6.03
CA VAL A 213 -18.44 -3.52 -6.54
C VAL A 213 -19.72 -3.39 -7.38
N LYS A 214 -20.48 -2.32 -7.15
CA LYS A 214 -21.66 -2.01 -7.97
C LYS A 214 -21.20 -1.51 -9.34
N ASN A 215 -21.69 -2.12 -10.44
CA ASN A 215 -21.24 -1.81 -11.81
C ASN A 215 -19.73 -1.97 -11.99
N ALA A 216 -19.17 -3.09 -11.53
CA ALA A 216 -17.73 -3.38 -11.50
C ALA A 216 -17.05 -3.15 -12.85
N ARG A 217 -17.69 -3.59 -13.97
CA ARG A 217 -17.16 -3.43 -15.34
C ARG A 217 -16.73 -2.00 -15.67
N ARG A 218 -17.38 -0.98 -15.09
CA ARG A 218 -17.07 0.44 -15.33
C ARG A 218 -16.31 1.07 -14.18
N LYS A 219 -16.68 0.74 -12.93
CA LYS A 219 -16.14 1.40 -11.74
C LYS A 219 -14.78 0.87 -11.31
N VAL A 220 -14.46 -0.40 -11.61
CA VAL A 220 -13.16 -0.96 -11.28
C VAL A 220 -12.06 -0.33 -12.13
N PRO A 221 -12.13 -0.32 -13.48
CA PRO A 221 -11.14 0.36 -14.30
C PRO A 221 -10.97 1.83 -13.95
N LEU A 222 -12.10 2.55 -13.85
CA LEU A 222 -12.09 3.96 -13.50
C LEU A 222 -11.45 4.22 -12.13
N GLY A 223 -11.77 3.38 -11.14
CA GLY A 223 -11.20 3.48 -9.80
C GLY A 223 -9.69 3.21 -9.78
N MET A 224 -9.22 2.22 -10.54
CA MET A 224 -7.78 1.92 -10.66
C MET A 224 -7.02 3.11 -11.23
N VAL A 225 -7.48 3.68 -12.34
CA VAL A 225 -6.83 4.85 -12.97
C VAL A 225 -6.86 6.07 -12.05
N ILE A 226 -8.02 6.37 -11.43
CA ILE A 226 -8.13 7.49 -10.48
C ILE A 226 -7.18 7.29 -9.30
N SER A 227 -7.07 6.07 -8.76
CA SER A 227 -6.16 5.78 -7.65
C SER A 227 -4.71 6.09 -8.04
N LEU A 228 -4.24 5.61 -9.19
CA LEU A 228 -2.88 5.84 -9.67
C LEU A 228 -2.59 7.34 -9.88
N LEU A 229 -3.53 8.08 -10.45
CA LEU A 229 -3.39 9.53 -10.65
C LEU A 229 -3.40 10.30 -9.32
N VAL A 230 -4.25 9.93 -8.37
CA VAL A 230 -4.27 10.55 -7.03
C VAL A 230 -2.95 10.30 -6.31
N ILE A 231 -2.42 9.07 -6.38
CA ILE A 231 -1.12 8.72 -5.80
C ILE A 231 -0.02 9.55 -6.45
N LEU A 232 0.04 9.63 -7.78
CA LEU A 232 1.05 10.43 -8.48
C LEU A 232 1.01 11.90 -8.05
N VAL A 233 -0.16 12.53 -8.04
CA VAL A 233 -0.32 13.94 -7.64
C VAL A 233 0.14 14.15 -6.20
N MET A 234 -0.24 13.26 -5.30
CA MET A 234 0.16 13.31 -3.89
C MET A 234 1.68 13.19 -3.74
N GLN A 235 2.30 12.24 -4.44
CA GLN A 235 3.75 12.02 -4.41
C GLN A 235 4.54 13.18 -4.99
N ILE A 236 4.04 13.83 -6.07
CA ILE A 236 4.64 15.05 -6.63
C ILE A 236 4.71 16.15 -5.58
N PHE A 237 3.60 16.45 -4.91
CA PHE A 237 3.59 17.49 -3.88
C PHE A 237 4.51 17.15 -2.70
N VAL A 238 4.57 15.89 -2.26
CA VAL A 238 5.48 15.46 -1.19
C VAL A 238 6.93 15.58 -1.65
N CYS A 239 7.28 15.18 -2.87
CA CYS A 239 8.62 15.29 -3.45
C CYS A 239 9.09 16.76 -3.51
N ILE A 240 8.24 17.69 -3.99
CA ILE A 240 8.54 19.12 -4.00
C ILE A 240 8.68 19.67 -2.58
N GLY A 241 7.80 19.25 -1.65
CA GLY A 241 7.89 19.62 -0.25
C GLY A 241 9.22 19.19 0.39
N PHE A 242 9.67 17.95 0.11
CA PHE A 242 10.98 17.46 0.54
C PHE A 242 12.10 18.36 0.05
N SER A 243 12.09 18.77 -1.23
CA SER A 243 13.14 19.62 -1.81
C SER A 243 13.25 21.01 -1.17
N HIS A 244 12.18 21.50 -0.55
CA HIS A 244 12.16 22.82 0.07
C HIS A 244 12.55 22.82 1.56
N TYR A 245 12.38 21.72 2.26
CA TYR A 245 12.54 21.70 3.72
C TYR A 245 13.55 20.69 4.23
N THR A 246 13.96 19.70 3.41
CA THR A 246 14.83 18.63 3.89
C THR A 246 16.13 18.59 3.09
N PRO A 247 17.30 18.76 3.73
CA PRO A 247 18.59 18.59 3.05
C PRO A 247 18.70 17.19 2.44
N TRP A 248 19.30 17.11 1.22
CA TRP A 248 19.37 15.84 0.49
C TRP A 248 20.12 14.73 1.23
N GLU A 249 21.20 15.07 1.93
CA GLU A 249 21.96 14.10 2.74
C GLU A 249 21.13 13.52 3.88
N GLU A 250 20.37 14.37 4.58
CA GLU A 250 19.50 13.93 5.67
C GLU A 250 18.32 13.13 5.14
N LEU A 251 17.76 13.52 3.99
CA LEU A 251 16.64 12.82 3.35
C LEU A 251 17.05 11.41 2.93
N GLY A 252 18.23 11.25 2.32
CA GLY A 252 18.75 9.97 1.84
C GLY A 252 19.21 9.02 2.95
N SER A 253 19.72 9.55 4.05
CA SER A 253 20.18 8.74 5.20
C SER A 253 19.08 8.41 6.20
N SER A 254 17.93 9.09 6.14
CA SER A 254 16.83 8.90 7.09
C SER A 254 16.08 7.61 6.81
N THR A 255 15.85 6.83 7.86
CA THR A 255 14.94 5.66 7.83
C THR A 255 13.45 6.06 7.83
N VAL A 256 13.15 7.32 8.16
CA VAL A 256 11.77 7.87 8.22
C VAL A 256 11.71 9.29 7.62
N PRO A 257 12.08 9.46 6.33
CA PRO A 257 12.22 10.77 5.69
C PRO A 257 10.96 11.64 5.75
N HIS A 258 9.79 11.03 5.75
CA HIS A 258 8.51 11.72 5.87
C HIS A 258 8.30 12.33 7.27
N ILE A 259 8.74 11.65 8.34
CA ILE A 259 8.66 12.20 9.71
C ILE A 259 9.68 13.34 9.87
N LEU A 260 10.89 13.16 9.33
CA LEU A 260 11.91 14.22 9.27
C LEU A 260 11.34 15.47 8.57
N TYR A 261 10.77 15.31 7.38
CA TYR A 261 10.11 16.40 6.66
C TYR A 261 9.01 17.07 7.50
N GLY A 262 8.15 16.29 8.14
CA GLY A 262 7.12 16.85 9.02
C GLY A 262 7.71 17.69 10.14
N SER A 263 8.80 17.23 10.75
CA SER A 263 9.48 17.96 11.82
C SER A 263 10.11 19.27 11.34
N LEU A 264 10.67 19.29 10.14
CA LEU A 264 11.25 20.49 9.53
C LEU A 264 10.15 21.45 9.02
N LEU A 265 8.99 20.95 8.60
CA LEU A 265 7.90 21.76 8.08
C LEU A 265 7.13 22.50 9.21
N PHE A 266 6.69 21.77 10.26
CA PHE A 266 5.81 22.29 11.34
C PHE A 266 6.31 21.95 12.75
N GLY A 267 7.60 21.63 12.93
CA GLY A 267 8.17 21.27 14.23
C GLY A 267 7.47 20.07 14.85
N LYS A 268 7.22 20.10 16.15
CA LYS A 268 6.57 19.02 16.90
C LYS A 268 5.19 18.61 16.34
N VAL A 269 4.41 19.59 15.85
CA VAL A 269 3.09 19.31 15.27
C VAL A 269 3.24 18.50 13.99
N GLY A 270 4.18 18.87 13.13
CA GLY A 270 4.47 18.13 11.90
C GLY A 270 5.00 16.71 12.18
N THR A 271 5.86 16.55 13.18
CA THR A 271 6.33 15.22 13.62
C THR A 271 5.16 14.33 14.02
N VAL A 272 4.30 14.80 14.93
CA VAL A 272 3.12 14.03 15.38
C VAL A 272 2.19 13.72 14.21
N TRP A 273 1.94 14.70 13.34
CA TRP A 273 1.05 14.51 12.19
C TRP A 273 1.60 13.46 11.21
N MET A 274 2.88 13.54 10.82
CA MET A 274 3.50 12.55 9.93
C MET A 274 3.61 11.16 10.58
N THR A 275 3.82 11.09 11.88
CA THR A 275 3.77 9.82 12.62
C THR A 275 2.36 9.20 12.52
N MET A 276 1.31 9.98 12.72
CA MET A 276 -0.07 9.49 12.58
C MET A 276 -0.37 9.04 11.15
N ILE A 277 0.13 9.77 10.13
CA ILE A 277 0.02 9.36 8.72
C ILE A 277 0.71 8.01 8.50
N SER A 278 1.92 7.82 9.03
CA SER A 278 2.65 6.55 8.94
C SER A 278 1.84 5.39 9.54
N LEU A 279 1.29 5.57 10.73
CA LEU A 279 0.44 4.57 11.37
C LEU A 279 -0.83 4.27 10.57
N LEU A 280 -1.50 5.30 10.03
CA LEU A 280 -2.68 5.14 9.18
C LEU A 280 -2.35 4.43 7.86
N ALA A 281 -1.18 4.71 7.27
CA ALA A 281 -0.70 4.05 6.06
C ALA A 281 -0.58 2.54 6.27
N VAL A 282 0.07 2.10 7.35
CA VAL A 282 0.17 0.67 7.68
C VAL A 282 -1.21 0.03 7.90
N ILE A 283 -2.09 0.68 8.67
CA ILE A 283 -3.45 0.18 8.91
C ILE A 283 -4.19 -0.03 7.59
N SER A 284 -4.11 0.94 6.67
CA SER A 284 -4.77 0.90 5.37
C SER A 284 -4.23 -0.23 4.48
N THR A 285 -2.92 -0.35 4.40
CA THR A 285 -2.24 -1.38 3.60
C THR A 285 -2.56 -2.78 4.13
N LEU A 286 -2.39 -3.02 5.42
CA LEU A 286 -2.67 -4.32 6.04
C LEU A 286 -4.15 -4.69 5.93
N ASN A 287 -5.07 -3.74 6.16
CA ASN A 287 -6.50 -3.98 6.03
C ASN A 287 -6.86 -4.47 4.62
N THR A 288 -6.33 -3.80 3.59
CA THR A 288 -6.57 -4.18 2.19
C THR A 288 -5.87 -5.50 1.83
N ALA A 289 -4.62 -5.69 2.23
CA ALA A 289 -3.86 -6.90 1.96
C ALA A 289 -4.56 -8.15 2.53
N MET A 290 -4.88 -8.14 3.81
CA MET A 290 -5.52 -9.27 4.50
C MET A 290 -6.88 -9.61 3.88
N PHE A 291 -7.69 -8.58 3.58
CA PHE A 291 -8.99 -8.79 2.95
C PHE A 291 -8.86 -9.33 1.53
N SER A 292 -8.03 -8.72 0.69
CA SER A 292 -7.86 -9.14 -0.70
C SER A 292 -7.27 -10.54 -0.82
N ILE A 293 -6.25 -10.89 -0.02
CA ILE A 293 -5.67 -12.24 -0.01
C ILE A 293 -6.73 -13.28 0.40
N SER A 294 -7.57 -12.99 1.37
CA SER A 294 -8.66 -13.90 1.75
C SER A 294 -9.60 -14.19 0.57
N GLN A 295 -9.90 -13.18 -0.26
CA GLN A 295 -10.71 -13.32 -1.46
C GLN A 295 -9.97 -14.09 -2.57
N ILE A 296 -8.65 -13.85 -2.75
CA ILE A 296 -7.81 -14.60 -3.70
C ILE A 296 -7.80 -16.08 -3.35
N CYS A 297 -7.55 -16.45 -2.09
CA CYS A 297 -7.59 -17.84 -1.64
C CYS A 297 -8.94 -18.52 -1.92
N SER A 298 -10.04 -17.83 -1.62
CA SER A 298 -11.38 -18.33 -1.91
C SER A 298 -11.64 -18.46 -3.43
N GLY A 299 -11.11 -17.53 -4.22
CA GLY A 299 -11.19 -17.58 -5.68
C GLY A 299 -10.41 -18.75 -6.28
N MET A 300 -9.18 -18.98 -5.80
CA MET A 300 -8.36 -20.13 -6.20
C MET A 300 -9.01 -21.46 -5.85
N ALA A 301 -9.65 -21.56 -4.69
CA ALA A 301 -10.37 -22.77 -4.30
C ALA A 301 -11.59 -23.04 -5.19
N LYS A 302 -12.27 -22.01 -5.72
CA LYS A 302 -13.38 -22.17 -6.67
C LYS A 302 -12.95 -22.79 -8.01
N ILE A 303 -11.70 -22.58 -8.40
CA ILE A 303 -11.14 -23.14 -9.63
C ILE A 303 -10.24 -24.35 -9.36
N ASN A 304 -10.39 -24.97 -8.18
CA ASN A 304 -9.65 -26.17 -7.75
C ASN A 304 -8.12 -26.03 -7.72
N LEU A 305 -7.59 -24.81 -7.56
CA LEU A 305 -6.15 -24.56 -7.36
C LEU A 305 -5.75 -24.60 -5.88
N LEU A 306 -6.70 -24.45 -4.95
CA LEU A 306 -6.52 -24.62 -3.52
C LEU A 306 -7.59 -25.56 -2.95
N PRO A 307 -7.35 -26.17 -1.76
CA PRO A 307 -8.32 -27.02 -1.10
C PRO A 307 -9.66 -26.32 -0.85
N SER A 308 -10.75 -27.08 -0.90
CA SER A 308 -12.12 -26.57 -0.73
C SER A 308 -12.39 -25.91 0.63
N VAL A 309 -11.56 -26.15 1.64
CA VAL A 309 -11.64 -25.48 2.95
C VAL A 309 -11.57 -23.95 2.85
N PHE A 310 -10.87 -23.41 1.84
CA PHE A 310 -10.80 -21.97 1.59
C PHE A 310 -12.11 -21.37 1.03
N LEU A 311 -13.08 -22.19 0.67
CA LEU A 311 -14.43 -21.74 0.32
C LEU A 311 -15.31 -21.43 1.55
N TRP A 312 -14.91 -21.89 2.74
CA TRP A 312 -15.70 -21.71 3.93
C TRP A 312 -15.81 -20.22 4.29
N LYS A 313 -17.07 -19.81 4.46
CA LYS A 313 -17.41 -18.43 4.79
C LYS A 313 -18.11 -18.38 6.14
N ASN A 314 -17.87 -17.31 6.87
CA ASN A 314 -18.61 -17.03 8.08
C ASN A 314 -20.05 -16.53 7.75
N ARG A 315 -20.86 -16.29 8.79
CA ARG A 315 -22.25 -15.80 8.63
C ARG A 315 -22.34 -14.45 7.89
N ARG A 316 -21.25 -13.71 7.76
CA ARG A 316 -21.14 -12.40 7.08
C ARG A 316 -20.54 -12.48 5.68
N GLY A 317 -20.27 -13.70 5.20
CA GLY A 317 -19.79 -13.96 3.85
C GLY A 317 -18.28 -13.81 3.67
N THR A 318 -17.49 -13.60 4.73
CA THR A 318 -16.03 -13.52 4.68
C THR A 318 -15.42 -14.91 4.55
N PRO A 319 -14.49 -15.16 3.59
CA PRO A 319 -13.70 -16.38 3.51
C PRO A 319 -12.67 -16.41 4.64
N TYR A 320 -13.04 -16.93 5.79
CA TYR A 320 -12.25 -16.77 7.02
C TYR A 320 -11.00 -17.63 7.06
N VAL A 321 -10.93 -18.74 6.33
CA VAL A 321 -9.74 -19.63 6.34
C VAL A 321 -8.53 -18.93 5.74
N GLY A 322 -8.69 -18.24 4.58
CA GLY A 322 -7.63 -17.44 3.99
C GLY A 322 -7.21 -16.27 4.87
N LEU A 323 -8.18 -15.59 5.50
CA LEU A 323 -7.92 -14.49 6.43
C LEU A 323 -7.09 -14.95 7.63
N LEU A 324 -7.47 -16.08 8.26
CA LEU A 324 -6.75 -16.62 9.40
C LEU A 324 -5.35 -17.11 9.03
N LEU A 325 -5.20 -17.76 7.86
CA LEU A 325 -3.90 -18.21 7.37
C LEU A 325 -2.92 -17.03 7.30
N VAL A 326 -3.33 -15.95 6.62
CA VAL A 326 -2.48 -14.77 6.46
C VAL A 326 -2.16 -14.13 7.80
N ALA A 327 -3.16 -13.97 8.68
CA ALA A 327 -2.95 -13.40 10.01
C ALA A 327 -1.96 -14.23 10.84
N VAL A 328 -2.11 -15.56 10.85
CA VAL A 328 -1.21 -16.47 11.58
C VAL A 328 0.21 -16.39 11.03
N VAL A 329 0.40 -16.42 9.71
CA VAL A 329 1.74 -16.33 9.10
C VAL A 329 2.38 -14.97 9.43
N MET A 330 1.66 -13.86 9.32
CA MET A 330 2.17 -12.53 9.70
C MET A 330 2.57 -12.46 11.17
N VAL A 331 1.77 -13.04 12.08
CA VAL A 331 2.09 -13.11 13.52
C VAL A 331 3.36 -13.93 13.73
N LEU A 332 3.48 -15.10 13.11
CA LEU A 332 4.67 -15.94 13.24
C LEU A 332 5.94 -15.23 12.74
N ILE A 333 5.88 -14.53 11.61
CA ILE A 333 7.01 -13.74 11.10
C ILE A 333 7.40 -12.63 12.10
N ASN A 334 6.42 -11.95 12.71
CA ASN A 334 6.72 -10.92 13.72
C ASN A 334 7.26 -11.48 15.03
N ILE A 335 6.86 -12.70 15.45
CA ILE A 335 7.41 -13.37 16.62
C ILE A 335 8.86 -13.79 16.40
N THR A 336 9.19 -14.29 15.20
CA THR A 336 10.55 -14.77 14.88
C THR A 336 11.56 -13.64 14.67
N GLY A 337 11.11 -12.37 14.61
CA GLY A 337 11.96 -11.21 14.33
C GLY A 337 12.45 -11.13 12.89
N LEU A 338 11.92 -11.97 11.99
CA LEU A 338 12.24 -11.95 10.56
C LEU A 338 11.68 -10.72 9.81
N SER A 339 10.95 -9.85 10.51
CA SER A 339 10.33 -8.63 9.96
C SER A 339 11.14 -7.37 10.27
N THR A 340 12.46 -7.47 10.41
CA THR A 340 13.32 -6.33 10.71
C THR A 340 13.44 -5.37 9.51
N SER A 341 13.79 -4.09 9.79
CA SER A 341 13.98 -3.05 8.77
C SER A 341 14.99 -3.42 7.67
N ASP A 342 15.96 -4.27 7.98
CA ASP A 342 16.97 -4.74 7.03
C ASP A 342 16.37 -5.60 5.91
N GLN A 343 15.24 -6.26 6.15
CA GLN A 343 14.53 -7.05 5.14
C GLN A 343 13.74 -6.18 4.16
N LEU A 344 13.26 -5.00 4.57
CA LEU A 344 12.66 -4.03 3.66
C LEU A 344 13.69 -3.51 2.65
N THR A 345 14.91 -3.27 3.09
CA THR A 345 16.03 -2.83 2.22
C THR A 345 16.43 -3.91 1.22
N PHE A 346 16.20 -5.18 1.53
CA PHE A 346 16.47 -6.31 0.62
C PHE A 346 15.35 -6.53 -0.40
N LEU A 347 14.12 -6.08 -0.10
CA LEU A 347 12.94 -6.25 -0.97
C LEU A 347 12.68 -5.04 -1.88
N ILE A 348 13.33 -3.91 -1.65
CA ILE A 348 13.33 -2.69 -2.47
C ILE A 348 14.61 -2.63 -3.31
#